data_f1e162c3f4fb2259eccd7d5ebe1f06ed
#
_entry.id   f1e162c3f4fb2259eccd7d5ebe1f06ed
#
_cell.length_a   1.000
_cell.length_b   1.000
_cell.length_c   1.000
_cell.angle_alpha   90.00
_cell.angle_beta   90.00
_cell.angle_gamma   90.00
#
_symmetry.space_group_name_H-M   'P 1'
#
loop_
_entity.id
_entity.type
_entity.pdbx_description
1 polymer ?
#
loop_
_entity_poly.entity_id
_entity_poly.type
_entity_poly.pdbx_seq_one_letter_code
_entity_poly.pdbx_strand_id
1 'polypeptide(L)'
;MDCSYKSITNCTFSHVQFNNCKLKATHFTDVRFEHCDLSNISFAESSLFRVEFISCKLVGTNLPETILNHCRMQDCNARYLNFSMSKINQAEFTTCDLRNSDFNDCKLTSIAFTNCELVEAEFSHTPLRGIDLSDSHIEGIHVNLPDIRGAIVSTHQAMDQIG
;
A
#
# COMPACT_ATOMS: atom_id res chain seq x y z
N MET A 1 -0.10 -8.91 22.25
CA MET A 1 0.68 -7.68 22.51
C MET A 1 -0.11 -6.48 22.00
N ASP A 2 -0.19 -5.44 22.77
CA ASP A 2 -0.87 -4.22 22.37
C ASP A 2 0.13 -3.06 22.39
N CYS A 3 0.46 -2.56 21.19
CA CYS A 3 1.33 -1.41 21.00
C CYS A 3 0.58 -0.16 20.51
N SER A 4 -0.75 -0.19 20.61
CA SER A 4 -1.58 0.94 20.18
C SER A 4 -1.20 2.23 20.91
N TYR A 5 -1.24 3.35 20.19
CA TYR A 5 -0.93 4.68 20.70
C TYR A 5 0.53 4.87 21.15
N LYS A 6 1.43 3.95 20.78
CA LYS A 6 2.85 4.04 21.13
C LYS A 6 3.68 4.53 19.95
N SER A 7 4.96 4.81 20.23
CA SER A 7 5.94 5.15 19.20
C SER A 7 6.99 4.06 19.12
N ILE A 8 7.27 3.58 17.92
CA ILE A 8 8.28 2.57 17.65
C ILE A 8 9.28 3.19 16.68
N THR A 9 10.54 3.28 17.10
CA THR A 9 11.59 3.95 16.32
C THR A 9 12.86 3.11 16.23
N ASN A 10 13.54 3.21 15.08
CA ASN A 10 14.86 2.62 14.86
C ASN A 10 14.90 1.12 15.17
N CYS A 11 13.92 0.38 14.68
CA CYS A 11 13.81 -1.07 14.90
C CYS A 11 13.77 -1.82 13.58
N THR A 12 14.35 -3.01 13.58
CA THR A 12 14.17 -3.98 12.51
C THR A 12 13.54 -5.23 13.10
N PHE A 13 12.39 -5.60 12.54
CA PHE A 13 11.71 -6.86 12.86
C PHE A 13 12.04 -7.85 11.76
N SER A 14 12.67 -8.96 12.09
CA SER A 14 13.09 -9.97 11.12
C SER A 14 12.48 -11.33 11.46
N HIS A 15 11.76 -11.91 10.52
CA HIS A 15 11.12 -13.21 10.65
C HIS A 15 10.15 -13.30 11.84
N VAL A 16 9.38 -12.24 12.07
CA VAL A 16 8.41 -12.15 13.17
C VAL A 16 7.01 -12.42 12.65
N GLN A 17 6.25 -13.21 13.39
CA GLN A 17 4.81 -13.36 13.18
C GLN A 17 4.07 -12.47 14.19
N PHE A 18 3.26 -11.54 13.66
CA PHE A 18 2.54 -10.55 14.47
C PHE A 18 1.13 -10.99 14.83
N ASN A 19 0.94 -12.26 15.15
CA ASN A 19 -0.38 -12.79 15.49
C ASN A 19 -0.96 -12.07 16.70
N ASN A 20 -2.21 -11.60 16.57
CA ASN A 20 -2.95 -10.96 17.66
C ASN A 20 -2.29 -9.69 18.21
N CYS A 21 -1.44 -9.03 17.41
CA CYS A 21 -0.87 -7.74 17.80
C CYS A 21 -1.84 -6.62 17.47
N LYS A 22 -1.89 -5.62 18.35
CA LYS A 22 -2.67 -4.39 18.12
C LYS A 22 -1.72 -3.23 17.90
N LEU A 23 -1.86 -2.58 16.75
CA LEU A 23 -0.96 -1.51 16.32
C LEU A 23 -1.74 -0.25 15.89
N LYS A 24 -2.96 -0.09 16.38
CA LYS A 24 -3.80 1.06 16.05
C LYS A 24 -3.17 2.36 16.57
N ALA A 25 -3.24 3.41 15.75
CA ALA A 25 -2.77 4.75 16.10
C ALA A 25 -1.33 4.75 16.63
N THR A 26 -0.48 3.89 16.07
CA THR A 26 0.92 3.75 16.44
C THR A 26 1.77 4.62 15.51
N HIS A 27 2.84 5.22 16.04
CA HIS A 27 3.79 6.00 15.25
C HIS A 27 5.04 5.18 14.99
N PHE A 28 5.32 4.92 13.72
CA PHE A 28 6.53 4.19 13.30
C PHE A 28 7.47 5.16 12.60
N THR A 29 8.73 5.19 13.04
CA THR A 29 9.76 6.00 12.40
C THR A 29 11.05 5.19 12.27
N ASP A 30 11.60 5.11 11.05
CA ASP A 30 12.81 4.35 10.78
C ASP A 30 12.68 2.88 11.22
N VAL A 31 11.61 2.24 10.76
CA VAL A 31 11.30 0.83 11.10
C VAL A 31 11.35 0.01 9.83
N ARG A 32 11.93 -1.16 9.92
CA ARG A 32 11.98 -2.13 8.83
C ARG A 32 11.38 -3.45 9.27
N PHE A 33 10.46 -3.95 8.45
CA PHE A 33 9.89 -5.29 8.60
C PHE A 33 10.46 -6.17 7.49
N GLU A 34 11.18 -7.21 7.83
CA GLU A 34 11.77 -8.15 6.87
C GLU A 34 11.23 -9.56 7.12
N HIS A 35 10.73 -10.21 6.08
CA HIS A 35 10.23 -11.58 6.17
C HIS A 35 9.25 -11.78 7.32
N CYS A 36 8.41 -10.78 7.59
CA CYS A 36 7.42 -10.82 8.66
C CYS A 36 6.06 -11.23 8.11
N ASP A 37 5.25 -11.83 8.97
CA ASP A 37 3.84 -12.09 8.68
C ASP A 37 3.00 -11.10 9.48
N LEU A 38 2.40 -10.15 8.76
CA LEU A 38 1.53 -9.12 9.30
C LEU A 38 0.09 -9.29 8.79
N SER A 39 -0.24 -10.49 8.31
CA SER A 39 -1.56 -10.75 7.74
C SER A 39 -2.67 -10.46 8.74
N ASN A 40 -3.71 -9.74 8.26
CA ASN A 40 -4.89 -9.39 9.03
C ASN A 40 -4.63 -8.51 10.26
N ILE A 41 -3.43 -7.92 10.37
CA ILE A 41 -3.11 -6.97 11.43
C ILE A 41 -3.68 -5.60 11.05
N SER A 42 -4.13 -4.85 12.04
CA SER A 42 -4.61 -3.49 11.82
C SER A 42 -3.59 -2.46 12.30
N PHE A 43 -3.22 -1.58 11.36
CA PHE A 43 -2.44 -0.37 11.63
C PHE A 43 -3.33 0.88 11.55
N ALA A 44 -4.64 0.73 11.71
CA ALA A 44 -5.59 1.83 11.52
C ALA A 44 -5.16 3.09 12.28
N GLU A 45 -5.30 4.24 11.62
CA GLU A 45 -4.99 5.56 12.20
C GLU A 45 -3.53 5.75 12.60
N SER A 46 -2.61 4.90 12.09
CA SER A 46 -1.19 4.99 12.39
C SER A 46 -0.47 5.94 11.44
N SER A 47 0.71 6.38 11.83
CA SER A 47 1.61 7.10 10.95
C SER A 47 2.91 6.35 10.79
N LEU A 48 3.35 6.25 9.53
CA LEU A 48 4.55 5.52 9.14
C LEU A 48 5.49 6.49 8.42
N PHE A 49 6.66 6.74 9.00
CA PHE A 49 7.67 7.61 8.42
C PHE A 49 8.98 6.86 8.26
N ARG A 50 9.44 6.76 7.01
CA ARG A 50 10.62 5.96 6.64
C ARG A 50 10.49 4.51 7.14
N VAL A 51 9.40 3.88 6.75
CA VAL A 51 9.13 2.48 7.08
C VAL A 51 9.26 1.63 5.81
N GLU A 52 9.90 0.49 5.96
CA GLU A 52 10.07 -0.46 4.87
C GLU A 52 9.44 -1.81 5.21
N PHE A 53 8.72 -2.37 4.24
CA PHE A 53 8.21 -3.74 4.30
C PHE A 53 8.91 -4.52 3.19
N ILE A 54 9.79 -5.45 3.55
CA ILE A 54 10.59 -6.22 2.59
C ILE A 54 10.25 -7.70 2.72
N SER A 55 9.79 -8.31 1.64
CA SER A 55 9.47 -9.73 1.58
C SER A 55 8.51 -10.17 2.70
N CYS A 56 7.52 -9.33 2.98
CA CYS A 56 6.54 -9.57 4.03
C CYS A 56 5.25 -10.16 3.46
N LYS A 57 4.52 -10.86 4.31
CA LYS A 57 3.16 -11.29 4.06
C LYS A 57 2.21 -10.28 4.69
N LEU A 58 1.46 -9.57 3.84
CA LEU A 58 0.56 -8.50 4.23
C LEU A 58 -0.87 -8.78 3.75
N VAL A 59 -1.25 -10.04 3.66
CA VAL A 59 -2.57 -10.43 3.15
C VAL A 59 -3.66 -9.97 4.10
N GLY A 60 -4.58 -9.13 3.61
CA GLY A 60 -5.67 -8.61 4.42
C GLY A 60 -5.23 -7.65 5.52
N THR A 61 -4.01 -7.14 5.45
CA THR A 61 -3.52 -6.15 6.42
C THR A 61 -4.29 -4.84 6.25
N ASN A 62 -4.68 -4.24 7.36
CA ASN A 62 -5.51 -3.04 7.36
C ASN A 62 -4.70 -1.80 7.75
N LEU A 63 -4.64 -0.84 6.82
CA LEU A 63 -4.03 0.47 7.07
C LEU A 63 -5.02 1.60 6.69
N PRO A 64 -6.29 1.56 7.13
CA PRO A 64 -7.21 2.65 6.81
C PRO A 64 -6.86 3.89 7.63
N GLU A 65 -7.13 5.07 7.04
CA GLU A 65 -6.90 6.34 7.70
C GLU A 65 -5.47 6.51 8.22
N THR A 66 -4.49 5.96 7.48
CA THR A 66 -3.06 6.06 7.83
C THR A 66 -2.39 7.20 7.09
N ILE A 67 -1.25 7.60 7.61
CA ILE A 67 -0.38 8.57 6.95
C ILE A 67 0.97 7.90 6.72
N LEU A 68 1.35 7.77 5.45
CA LEU A 68 2.64 7.21 5.06
C LEU A 68 3.49 8.29 4.40
N ASN A 69 4.73 8.43 4.85
CA ASN A 69 5.71 9.32 4.23
C ASN A 69 7.04 8.60 4.09
N HIS A 70 7.60 8.64 2.89
CA HIS A 70 8.90 8.02 2.58
C HIS A 70 8.94 6.53 2.94
N CYS A 71 7.93 5.79 2.49
CA CYS A 71 7.81 4.36 2.76
C CYS A 71 8.12 3.53 1.53
N ARG A 72 8.54 2.31 1.74
CA ARG A 72 8.80 1.34 0.68
C ARG A 72 8.17 0.00 1.01
N MET A 73 7.57 -0.61 0.02
CA MET A 73 7.06 -1.97 0.09
C MET A 73 7.64 -2.75 -1.09
N GLN A 74 8.40 -3.80 -0.81
CA GLN A 74 9.13 -4.55 -1.84
C GLN A 74 8.96 -6.05 -1.64
N ASP A 75 8.69 -6.77 -2.74
CA ASP A 75 8.57 -8.22 -2.76
C ASP A 75 7.55 -8.75 -1.73
N CYS A 76 6.46 -8.03 -1.56
CA CYS A 76 5.43 -8.37 -0.57
C CYS A 76 4.22 -9.03 -1.22
N ASN A 77 3.62 -9.99 -0.50
CA ASN A 77 2.29 -10.48 -0.82
C ASN A 77 1.28 -9.64 -0.03
N ALA A 78 0.67 -8.69 -0.72
CA ALA A 78 -0.22 -7.70 -0.11
C ALA A 78 -1.63 -7.76 -0.71
N ARG A 79 -2.09 -8.95 -1.04
CA ARG A 79 -3.45 -9.14 -1.53
C ARG A 79 -4.44 -8.70 -0.47
N TYR A 80 -5.51 -8.01 -0.91
CA TYR A 80 -6.54 -7.50 -0.01
C TYR A 80 -6.03 -6.50 1.04
N LEU A 81 -4.86 -5.90 0.80
CA LEU A 81 -4.35 -4.82 1.64
C LEU A 81 -5.31 -3.63 1.57
N ASN A 82 -5.60 -3.02 2.70
CA ASN A 82 -6.54 -1.91 2.77
C ASN A 82 -5.84 -0.62 3.19
N PHE A 83 -5.79 0.35 2.28
CA PHE A 83 -5.28 1.71 2.54
C PHE A 83 -6.39 2.76 2.49
N SER A 84 -7.65 2.38 2.53
CA SER A 84 -8.75 3.33 2.33
C SER A 84 -8.63 4.57 3.23
N MET A 85 -8.96 5.73 2.66
CA MET A 85 -8.93 7.04 3.35
C MET A 85 -7.56 7.43 3.89
N SER A 86 -6.47 6.92 3.29
CA SER A 86 -5.11 7.21 3.73
C SER A 86 -4.47 8.31 2.89
N LYS A 87 -3.47 8.97 3.49
CA LYS A 87 -2.60 9.91 2.79
C LYS A 87 -1.24 9.26 2.62
N ILE A 88 -0.83 9.04 1.39
CA ILE A 88 0.42 8.35 1.07
C ILE A 88 1.29 9.29 0.23
N ASN A 89 2.42 9.69 0.78
CA ASN A 89 3.34 10.61 0.15
C ASN A 89 4.73 10.02 0.04
N GLN A 90 5.30 10.04 -1.17
CA GLN A 90 6.62 9.49 -1.46
C GLN A 90 6.75 8.03 -1.01
N ALA A 91 5.97 7.17 -1.65
CA ALA A 91 6.01 5.74 -1.39
C ALA A 91 6.31 4.97 -2.67
N GLU A 92 7.06 3.90 -2.53
CA GLU A 92 7.41 2.99 -3.62
C GLU A 92 6.86 1.60 -3.33
N PHE A 93 6.16 1.05 -4.31
CA PHE A 93 5.69 -0.33 -4.30
C PHE A 93 6.40 -1.05 -5.45
N THR A 94 7.26 -2.01 -5.12
CA THR A 94 8.09 -2.71 -6.12
C THR A 94 7.87 -4.21 -6.01
N THR A 95 7.49 -4.83 -7.12
CA THR A 95 7.30 -6.28 -7.23
C THR A 95 6.38 -6.81 -6.12
N CYS A 96 5.27 -6.12 -5.92
CA CYS A 96 4.28 -6.48 -4.90
C CYS A 96 3.02 -7.07 -5.54
N ASP A 97 2.44 -8.06 -4.88
CA ASP A 97 1.13 -8.58 -5.22
C ASP A 97 0.08 -7.76 -4.47
N LEU A 98 -0.53 -6.81 -5.18
CA LEU A 98 -1.54 -5.90 -4.63
C LEU A 98 -2.93 -6.21 -5.21
N ARG A 99 -3.16 -7.44 -5.62
CA ARG A 99 -4.47 -7.82 -6.17
C ARG A 99 -5.56 -7.63 -5.13
N ASN A 100 -6.68 -7.05 -5.56
CA ASN A 100 -7.84 -6.77 -4.72
C ASN A 100 -7.52 -5.86 -3.52
N SER A 101 -6.46 -5.05 -3.63
CA SER A 101 -6.16 -4.03 -2.62
C SER A 101 -7.13 -2.86 -2.71
N ASP A 102 -7.28 -2.15 -1.62
CA ASP A 102 -8.21 -1.03 -1.49
C ASP A 102 -7.45 0.28 -1.27
N PHE A 103 -7.46 1.14 -2.29
CA PHE A 103 -6.92 2.50 -2.26
C PHE A 103 -8.04 3.53 -2.41
N ASN A 104 -9.26 3.21 -2.00
CA ASN A 104 -10.39 4.13 -2.14
C ASN A 104 -10.22 5.36 -1.23
N ASP A 105 -10.63 6.51 -1.74
CA ASP A 105 -10.60 7.77 -1.01
C ASP A 105 -9.20 8.13 -0.49
N CYS A 106 -8.17 7.72 -1.20
CA CYS A 106 -6.79 8.02 -0.85
C CYS A 106 -6.30 9.31 -1.50
N LYS A 107 -5.35 9.96 -0.84
CA LYS A 107 -4.58 11.04 -1.43
C LYS A 107 -3.17 10.52 -1.69
N LEU A 108 -2.85 10.32 -2.96
CA LEU A 108 -1.56 9.77 -3.38
C LEU A 108 -0.70 10.89 -3.97
N THR A 109 0.52 11.05 -3.45
CA THR A 109 1.47 12.05 -3.94
C THR A 109 2.84 11.40 -4.10
N SER A 110 3.44 11.50 -5.30
CA SER A 110 4.77 10.93 -5.59
C SER A 110 4.82 9.43 -5.28
N ILE A 111 3.90 8.68 -5.86
CA ILE A 111 3.80 7.23 -5.70
C ILE A 111 4.38 6.54 -6.93
N ALA A 112 5.16 5.49 -6.70
CA ALA A 112 5.65 4.62 -7.77
C ALA A 112 5.15 3.19 -7.58
N PHE A 113 4.52 2.65 -8.63
CA PHE A 113 4.18 1.23 -8.73
C PHE A 113 5.08 0.61 -9.79
N THR A 114 6.05 -0.19 -9.38
CA THR A 114 7.00 -0.82 -10.29
C THR A 114 6.80 -2.33 -10.29
N ASN A 115 6.44 -2.88 -11.44
CA ASN A 115 6.25 -4.33 -11.62
C ASN A 115 5.31 -4.93 -10.55
N CYS A 116 4.17 -4.29 -10.34
CA CYS A 116 3.17 -4.74 -9.36
C CYS A 116 1.98 -5.43 -10.02
N GLU A 117 1.34 -6.31 -9.26
CA GLU A 117 0.05 -6.89 -9.62
C GLU A 117 -1.05 -6.03 -8.98
N LEU A 118 -1.76 -5.27 -9.79
CA LEU A 118 -2.85 -4.41 -9.32
C LEU A 118 -4.21 -4.88 -9.85
N VAL A 119 -4.29 -6.14 -10.25
CA VAL A 119 -5.52 -6.72 -10.79
C VAL A 119 -6.66 -6.58 -9.77
N GLU A 120 -7.79 -6.04 -10.21
CA GLU A 120 -8.97 -5.81 -9.38
C GLU A 120 -8.74 -4.86 -8.20
N ALA A 121 -7.68 -4.05 -8.23
CA ALA A 121 -7.45 -3.05 -7.18
C ALA A 121 -8.46 -1.92 -7.28
N GLU A 122 -8.83 -1.36 -6.13
CA GLU A 122 -9.85 -0.33 -6.00
C GLU A 122 -9.20 1.06 -5.82
N PHE A 123 -9.54 1.99 -6.71
CA PHE A 123 -9.07 3.38 -6.66
C PHE A 123 -10.21 4.38 -6.79
N SER A 124 -11.40 4.06 -6.31
CA SER A 124 -12.53 4.99 -6.37
C SER A 124 -12.25 6.24 -5.54
N HIS A 125 -12.54 7.40 -6.12
CA HIS A 125 -12.29 8.71 -5.51
C HIS A 125 -10.80 8.96 -5.17
N THR A 126 -9.89 8.29 -5.91
CA THR A 126 -8.45 8.43 -5.72
C THR A 126 -7.83 8.90 -7.03
N PRO A 127 -7.47 10.18 -7.15
CA PRO A 127 -6.84 10.70 -8.36
C PRO A 127 -5.50 10.03 -8.62
N LEU A 128 -5.29 9.58 -9.88
CA LEU A 128 -4.09 8.89 -10.32
C LEU A 128 -3.18 9.76 -11.19
N ARG A 129 -3.39 11.07 -11.19
CA ARG A 129 -2.63 11.99 -12.02
C ARG A 129 -1.13 11.89 -11.76
N GLY A 130 -0.37 11.68 -12.82
CA GLY A 130 1.08 11.57 -12.75
C GLY A 130 1.60 10.21 -12.31
N ILE A 131 0.73 9.29 -11.94
CA ILE A 131 1.13 7.95 -11.53
C ILE A 131 1.33 7.07 -12.76
N ASP A 132 2.48 6.42 -12.85
CA ASP A 132 2.83 5.53 -13.94
C ASP A 132 2.44 4.10 -13.59
N LEU A 133 1.45 3.57 -14.31
CA LEU A 133 0.96 2.21 -14.16
C LEU A 133 1.45 1.29 -15.29
N SER A 134 2.30 1.79 -16.19
CA SER A 134 2.55 1.15 -17.47
C SER A 134 3.29 -0.18 -17.39
N ASP A 135 4.05 -0.42 -16.33
CA ASP A 135 4.78 -1.68 -16.15
C ASP A 135 4.11 -2.62 -15.13
N SER A 136 2.92 -2.29 -14.68
CA SER A 136 2.16 -3.10 -13.72
C SER A 136 0.94 -3.72 -14.40
N HIS A 137 0.43 -4.79 -13.82
CA HIS A 137 -0.80 -5.44 -14.29
C HIS A 137 -2.00 -4.78 -13.63
N ILE A 138 -2.87 -4.14 -14.42
CA ILE A 138 -4.01 -3.36 -13.92
C ILE A 138 -5.36 -3.90 -14.42
N GLU A 139 -5.41 -5.14 -14.84
CA GLU A 139 -6.64 -5.74 -15.36
C GLU A 139 -7.74 -5.67 -14.29
N GLY A 140 -8.93 -5.19 -14.70
CA GLY A 140 -10.06 -5.08 -13.78
C GLY A 140 -9.94 -4.00 -12.71
N ILE A 141 -8.98 -3.10 -12.83
CA ILE A 141 -8.84 -1.98 -11.89
C ILE A 141 -10.13 -1.14 -11.86
N HIS A 142 -10.56 -0.75 -10.65
CA HIS A 142 -11.75 0.06 -10.46
C HIS A 142 -11.33 1.51 -10.19
N VAL A 143 -11.65 2.40 -11.13
CA VAL A 143 -11.32 3.82 -11.03
C VAL A 143 -12.40 4.64 -11.72
N ASN A 144 -12.75 5.78 -11.17
CA ASN A 144 -13.68 6.70 -11.79
C ASN A 144 -13.01 7.43 -12.96
N LEU A 145 -13.75 7.72 -14.04
CA LEU A 145 -13.17 8.37 -15.21
C LEU A 145 -12.44 9.70 -14.89
N PRO A 146 -12.97 10.57 -14.04
CA PRO A 146 -12.23 11.78 -13.70
C PRO A 146 -10.90 11.52 -13.00
N ASP A 147 -10.81 10.43 -12.24
CA ASP A 147 -9.63 10.10 -11.41
C ASP A 147 -8.51 9.45 -12.20
N ILE A 148 -8.81 8.80 -13.34
CA ILE A 148 -7.78 8.22 -14.22
C ILE A 148 -7.06 9.29 -15.05
N ARG A 149 -7.61 10.50 -15.11
CA ARG A 149 -7.05 11.55 -15.94
C ARG A 149 -5.63 11.90 -15.51
N GLY A 150 -4.71 11.87 -16.47
CA GLY A 150 -3.31 12.19 -16.21
C GLY A 150 -2.48 11.00 -15.70
N ALA A 151 -3.05 9.84 -15.50
CA ALA A 151 -2.29 8.62 -15.24
C ALA A 151 -1.52 8.20 -16.49
N ILE A 152 -0.39 7.53 -16.29
CA ILE A 152 0.43 7.02 -17.39
C ILE A 152 0.17 5.53 -17.54
N VAL A 153 -0.31 5.13 -18.71
CA VAL A 153 -0.63 3.74 -19.04
C VAL A 153 -0.02 3.37 -20.39
N SER A 154 0.16 2.09 -20.63
CA SER A 154 0.58 1.59 -21.94
C SER A 154 -0.61 1.58 -22.92
N THR A 155 -0.32 1.49 -24.22
CA THR A 155 -1.37 1.38 -25.24
C THR A 155 -2.26 0.16 -24.98
N HIS A 156 -1.66 -0.97 -24.64
CA HIS A 156 -2.39 -2.20 -24.34
C HIS A 156 -3.35 -2.02 -23.16
N GLN A 157 -2.88 -1.41 -22.07
CA GLN A 157 -3.70 -1.13 -20.88
C GLN A 157 -4.89 -0.21 -21.22
N ALA A 158 -4.62 0.83 -22.00
CA ALA A 158 -5.67 1.80 -22.37
C ALA A 158 -6.78 1.15 -23.20
N MET A 159 -6.46 0.16 -24.03
CA MET A 159 -7.44 -0.49 -24.91
C MET A 159 -8.20 -1.62 -24.23
N ASP A 160 -7.57 -2.38 -23.37
CA ASP A 160 -8.09 -3.67 -22.93
C ASP A 160 -8.36 -3.77 -21.42
N GLN A 161 -7.78 -2.92 -20.58
CA GLN A 161 -7.75 -3.15 -19.15
C GLN A 161 -8.42 -2.07 -18.29
N ILE A 162 -8.72 -0.93 -18.88
CA ILE A 162 -9.43 0.15 -18.18
C ILE A 162 -10.81 0.26 -18.78
N GLY A 163 -11.80 -0.12 -18.01
CA GLY A 163 -13.19 -0.10 -18.43
C GLY A 163 -13.98 1.08 -17.93
#